data_dd0b4b8921034e510a9999ff60c9b4fb
#
_entry.id   dd0b4b8921034e510a9999ff60c9b4fb
#
_cell.length_a   1.000
_cell.length_b   1.000
_cell.length_c   1.000
_cell.angle_alpha   90.00
_cell.angle_beta   90.00
_cell.angle_gamma   90.00
#
_symmetry.space_group_name_H-M   'P 1'
#
loop_
_entity.id
_entity.type
_entity.pdbx_description
1 polymer ?
#
loop_
_entity_poly.entity_id
_entity_poly.type
_entity_poly.pdbx_seq_one_letter_code
_entity_poly.pdbx_strand_id
1 'polypeptide(L)'
;MRIFLLFIVFILSVSANEIRLRPTDWAQPIIGSSLDNFYKVSEGVYRSQQPDSEDFDDIVSVGIGEVLNLREYHSDDDEVKMYEVKLHRIEVDTGEMSEVQLKEALKIIINRKSPILIHCWHGSDRTGAVIASYRVIVEGWSKEKAIDELQNGNFGYHAAIYPNIVKLIEGLDVKKMRESLGLVDDNKEQGR
;
A
#
# COMPACT_ATOMS: atom_id res chain seq x y z
N MET A 1 69.89 16.76 13.01
CA MET A 1 68.98 15.83 12.28
C MET A 1 67.61 15.82 13.01
N ARG A 2 66.66 16.62 12.52
CA ARG A 2 65.35 16.77 13.13
C ARG A 2 64.38 15.81 12.42
N ILE A 3 63.88 14.82 13.15
CA ILE A 3 62.89 13.85 12.67
C ILE A 3 61.50 14.49 12.83
N PHE A 4 60.83 14.79 11.70
CA PHE A 4 59.41 15.18 11.68
C PHE A 4 58.54 13.90 11.73
N LEU A 5 57.85 13.67 12.84
CA LEU A 5 56.81 12.65 12.91
C LEU A 5 55.53 13.21 12.29
N LEU A 6 55.13 12.65 11.16
CA LEU A 6 53.82 12.89 10.57
C LEU A 6 52.79 12.06 11.30
N PHE A 7 51.89 12.70 12.06
CA PHE A 7 50.68 12.06 12.59
C PHE A 7 49.64 12.03 11.49
N ILE A 8 49.38 10.86 10.93
CA ILE A 8 48.20 10.63 10.05
C ILE A 8 47.00 10.40 10.96
N VAL A 9 46.11 11.41 11.03
CA VAL A 9 44.81 11.26 11.71
C VAL A 9 43.86 10.56 10.75
N PHE A 10 43.59 9.30 10.99
CA PHE A 10 42.55 8.56 10.30
C PHE A 10 41.16 8.99 10.86
N ILE A 11 40.45 9.85 10.12
CA ILE A 11 39.07 10.18 10.45
C ILE A 11 38.19 9.01 9.96
N LEU A 12 37.83 8.13 10.88
CA LEU A 12 36.78 7.15 10.66
C LEU A 12 35.46 7.91 10.57
N SER A 13 34.94 8.12 9.35
CA SER A 13 33.58 8.54 9.13
C SER A 13 32.66 7.38 9.48
N VAL A 14 32.17 7.33 10.71
CA VAL A 14 31.06 6.50 11.09
C VAL A 14 29.82 7.06 10.41
N SER A 15 29.37 6.40 9.34
CA SER A 15 28.06 6.67 8.74
C SER A 15 27.03 6.29 9.79
N ALA A 16 26.47 7.28 10.48
CA ALA A 16 25.32 7.07 11.33
C ALA A 16 24.17 6.63 10.41
N ASN A 17 23.83 5.34 10.46
CA ASN A 17 22.57 4.85 9.90
C ASN A 17 21.48 5.47 10.78
N GLU A 18 20.93 6.60 10.39
CA GLU A 18 19.77 7.19 11.05
C GLU A 18 18.64 6.14 10.96
N ILE A 19 18.25 5.59 12.10
CA ILE A 19 17.05 4.76 12.21
C ILE A 19 15.87 5.70 11.89
N ARG A 20 15.42 5.70 10.65
CA ARG A 20 14.24 6.46 10.24
C ARG A 20 13.04 5.82 10.93
N LEU A 21 12.52 6.48 11.95
CA LEU A 21 11.28 6.06 12.59
C LEU A 21 10.16 6.08 11.55
N ARG A 22 9.33 5.02 11.56
CA ARG A 22 8.18 4.93 10.66
C ARG A 22 7.23 6.11 10.92
N PRO A 23 6.88 6.91 9.91
CA PRO A 23 5.88 7.98 10.05
C PRO A 23 4.55 7.42 10.58
N THR A 24 3.91 8.13 11.49
CA THR A 24 2.67 7.67 12.15
C THR A 24 1.46 7.64 11.22
N ASP A 25 1.51 8.40 10.14
CA ASP A 25 0.48 8.44 9.09
C ASP A 25 0.68 7.40 7.97
N TRP A 26 1.81 6.71 7.96
CA TRP A 26 2.01 5.53 7.12
C TRP A 26 1.24 4.33 7.66
N ALA A 27 1.02 3.33 6.82
CA ALA A 27 0.41 2.07 7.25
C ALA A 27 1.20 1.46 8.42
N GLN A 28 0.51 1.11 9.51
CA GLN A 28 1.11 0.60 10.73
C GLN A 28 0.99 -0.93 10.79
N PRO A 29 2.05 -1.66 11.19
CA PRO A 29 2.03 -3.12 11.25
C PRO A 29 1.01 -3.62 12.27
N ILE A 30 0.32 -4.71 11.93
CA ILE A 30 -0.49 -5.47 12.87
C ILE A 30 0.45 -6.40 13.65
N ILE A 31 0.55 -6.17 14.94
CA ILE A 31 1.47 -6.91 15.80
C ILE A 31 0.78 -8.17 16.32
N GLY A 32 1.51 -9.29 16.31
CA GLY A 32 1.05 -10.58 16.84
C GLY A 32 0.39 -11.50 15.82
N SER A 33 0.22 -11.07 14.57
CA SER A 33 -0.20 -11.92 13.47
C SER A 33 0.99 -12.61 12.80
N SER A 34 0.77 -13.82 12.29
CA SER A 34 1.73 -14.56 11.44
C SER A 34 1.67 -14.11 9.98
N LEU A 35 0.60 -13.43 9.56
CA LEU A 35 0.40 -12.94 8.21
C LEU A 35 1.45 -11.88 7.86
N ASP A 36 2.29 -12.19 6.90
CA ASP A 36 3.34 -11.29 6.45
C ASP A 36 2.78 -10.05 5.74
N ASN A 37 3.51 -8.95 5.85
CA ASN A 37 3.16 -7.68 5.22
C ASN A 37 1.77 -7.15 5.62
N PHE A 38 1.31 -7.53 6.84
CA PHE A 38 0.00 -7.18 7.35
C PHE A 38 0.03 -5.84 8.09
N TYR A 39 -0.64 -4.85 7.51
CA TYR A 39 -0.66 -3.48 8.03
C TYR A 39 -2.06 -2.88 8.00
N LYS A 40 -2.38 -2.05 9.00
CA LYS A 40 -3.51 -1.11 8.94
C LYS A 40 -3.07 0.13 8.18
N VAL A 41 -3.71 0.40 7.04
CA VAL A 41 -3.45 1.58 6.19
C VAL A 41 -4.15 2.79 6.77
N SER A 42 -5.44 2.67 6.99
CA SER A 42 -6.29 3.69 7.61
C SER A 42 -7.50 3.01 8.26
N GLU A 43 -8.50 3.79 8.69
CA GLU A 43 -9.68 3.20 9.31
C GLU A 43 -10.44 2.30 8.33
N GLY A 44 -10.51 1.01 8.68
CA GLY A 44 -11.18 -0.01 7.88
C GLY A 44 -10.49 -0.38 6.56
N VAL A 45 -9.21 0.01 6.36
CA VAL A 45 -8.42 -0.37 5.18
C VAL A 45 -7.11 -1.02 5.63
N TYR A 46 -6.87 -2.23 5.17
CA TYR A 46 -5.73 -3.07 5.51
C TYR A 46 -5.03 -3.57 4.26
N ARG A 47 -3.78 -3.98 4.41
CA ARG A 47 -2.99 -4.60 3.35
C ARG A 47 -2.19 -5.79 3.86
N SER A 48 -1.94 -6.80 3.01
CA SER A 48 -1.06 -7.93 3.35
C SER A 48 -0.46 -8.58 2.11
N GLN A 49 0.37 -9.61 2.33
CA GLN A 49 0.62 -10.66 1.34
C GLN A 49 -0.63 -11.53 1.15
N GLN A 50 -0.54 -12.55 0.25
CA GLN A 50 -1.57 -13.59 0.13
C GLN A 50 -1.76 -14.28 1.48
N PRO A 51 -2.95 -14.20 2.08
CA PRO A 51 -3.25 -14.98 3.28
C PRO A 51 -3.46 -16.46 2.93
N ASP A 52 -3.13 -17.34 3.85
CA ASP A 52 -3.58 -18.72 3.85
C ASP A 52 -4.81 -18.92 4.77
N SER A 53 -5.31 -20.15 4.87
CA SER A 53 -6.51 -20.42 5.67
C SER A 53 -6.31 -20.16 7.18
N GLU A 54 -5.09 -20.28 7.71
CA GLU A 54 -4.77 -20.06 9.12
C GLU A 54 -4.72 -18.56 9.46
N ASP A 55 -4.33 -17.73 8.47
CA ASP A 55 -4.28 -16.27 8.63
C ASP A 55 -5.65 -15.63 8.79
N PHE A 56 -6.74 -16.30 8.34
CA PHE A 56 -8.09 -15.76 8.41
C PHE A 56 -8.61 -15.62 9.85
N ASP A 57 -8.08 -16.35 10.82
CA ASP A 57 -8.38 -16.11 12.23
C ASP A 57 -7.93 -14.70 12.66
N ASP A 58 -6.72 -14.32 12.29
CA ASP A 58 -6.18 -12.97 12.57
C ASP A 58 -6.94 -11.88 11.80
N ILE A 59 -7.22 -12.11 10.51
CA ILE A 59 -7.94 -11.19 9.63
C ILE A 59 -9.32 -10.86 10.20
N VAL A 60 -10.08 -11.88 10.58
CA VAL A 60 -11.43 -11.71 11.15
C VAL A 60 -11.37 -11.11 12.56
N SER A 61 -10.35 -11.46 13.36
CA SER A 61 -10.19 -10.94 14.72
C SER A 61 -10.03 -9.41 14.78
N VAL A 62 -9.45 -8.81 13.73
CA VAL A 62 -9.33 -7.34 13.62
C VAL A 62 -10.54 -6.70 12.93
N GLY A 63 -11.61 -7.48 12.68
CA GLY A 63 -12.90 -7.01 12.15
C GLY A 63 -12.96 -6.90 10.63
N ILE A 64 -12.02 -7.45 9.88
CA ILE A 64 -12.06 -7.47 8.42
C ILE A 64 -13.14 -8.44 7.96
N GLY A 65 -14.06 -7.95 7.13
CA GLY A 65 -15.16 -8.73 6.55
C GLY A 65 -15.22 -8.68 5.02
N GLU A 66 -14.28 -7.96 4.38
CA GLU A 66 -14.14 -7.95 2.92
C GLU A 66 -12.67 -8.15 2.54
N VAL A 67 -12.41 -8.85 1.44
CA VAL A 67 -11.06 -9.06 0.89
C VAL A 67 -11.06 -8.69 -0.59
N LEU A 68 -10.06 -7.91 -1.02
CA LEU A 68 -9.79 -7.61 -2.42
C LEU A 68 -8.48 -8.28 -2.85
N ASN A 69 -8.61 -9.35 -3.64
CA ASN A 69 -7.51 -10.07 -4.24
C ASN A 69 -7.15 -9.47 -5.61
N LEU A 70 -5.87 -9.12 -5.78
CA LEU A 70 -5.32 -8.55 -7.01
C LEU A 70 -4.52 -9.56 -7.84
N ARG A 71 -4.62 -10.87 -7.53
CA ARG A 71 -3.89 -11.92 -8.24
C ARG A 71 -4.61 -12.36 -9.51
N GLU A 72 -3.84 -12.54 -10.56
CA GLU A 72 -4.34 -12.97 -11.86
C GLU A 72 -4.84 -14.44 -11.86
N TYR A 73 -4.08 -15.34 -11.25
CA TYR A 73 -4.31 -16.79 -11.35
C TYR A 73 -4.68 -17.46 -10.03
N HIS A 74 -5.14 -16.71 -9.02
CA HIS A 74 -5.52 -17.28 -7.73
C HIS A 74 -6.77 -16.61 -7.18
N SER A 75 -7.70 -17.38 -6.65
CA SER A 75 -8.83 -16.90 -5.86
C SER A 75 -8.64 -17.29 -4.40
N ASP A 76 -9.39 -16.67 -3.49
CA ASP A 76 -9.33 -16.95 -2.06
C ASP A 76 -10.51 -17.83 -1.59
N ASP A 77 -11.25 -18.43 -2.53
CA ASP A 77 -12.46 -19.21 -2.23
C ASP A 77 -12.18 -20.40 -1.31
N ASP A 78 -10.99 -20.99 -1.42
CA ASP A 78 -10.58 -22.13 -0.61
C ASP A 78 -10.12 -21.73 0.78
N GLU A 79 -9.48 -20.59 0.92
CA GLU A 79 -8.93 -20.07 2.17
C GLU A 79 -10.02 -19.58 3.12
N VAL A 80 -11.12 -19.01 2.57
CA VAL A 80 -12.19 -18.40 3.37
C VAL A 80 -13.35 -19.33 3.73
N LYS A 81 -13.29 -20.62 3.36
CA LYS A 81 -14.44 -21.57 3.52
C LYS A 81 -15.08 -21.61 4.89
N MET A 82 -14.33 -21.30 5.94
CA MET A 82 -14.82 -21.33 7.33
C MET A 82 -15.28 -19.95 7.84
N TYR A 83 -15.20 -18.90 7.01
CA TYR A 83 -15.41 -17.52 7.44
C TYR A 83 -16.46 -16.81 6.59
N GLU A 84 -17.26 -15.95 7.22
CA GLU A 84 -18.19 -15.05 6.51
C GLU A 84 -17.46 -13.79 6.03
N VAL A 85 -16.65 -13.95 4.98
CA VAL A 85 -15.89 -12.86 4.37
C VAL A 85 -16.32 -12.68 2.93
N LYS A 86 -16.60 -11.45 2.53
CA LYS A 86 -16.96 -11.12 1.16
C LYS A 86 -15.71 -10.96 0.30
N LEU A 87 -15.65 -11.75 -0.75
CA LEU A 87 -14.52 -11.72 -1.69
C LEU A 87 -14.80 -10.79 -2.87
N HIS A 88 -13.77 -10.03 -3.22
CA HIS A 88 -13.65 -9.26 -4.45
C HIS A 88 -12.37 -9.67 -5.17
N ARG A 89 -12.37 -9.67 -6.49
CA ARG A 89 -11.19 -10.00 -7.28
C ARG A 89 -11.06 -9.06 -8.47
N ILE A 90 -9.86 -8.56 -8.69
CA ILE A 90 -9.44 -7.86 -9.90
C ILE A 90 -8.18 -8.53 -10.39
N GLU A 91 -8.23 -9.12 -11.58
CA GLU A 91 -7.07 -9.77 -12.18
C GLU A 91 -6.11 -8.72 -12.73
N VAL A 92 -4.92 -8.65 -12.13
CA VAL A 92 -3.91 -7.64 -12.45
C VAL A 92 -2.59 -8.29 -12.83
N ASP A 93 -2.15 -8.11 -14.09
CA ASP A 93 -0.76 -8.24 -14.44
C ASP A 93 0.01 -7.03 -13.89
N THR A 94 1.05 -7.30 -13.11
CA THR A 94 1.83 -6.24 -12.44
C THR A 94 2.54 -5.33 -13.45
N GLY A 95 3.00 -5.90 -14.56
CA GLY A 95 3.70 -5.18 -15.63
C GLY A 95 2.80 -4.28 -16.46
N GLU A 96 1.50 -4.62 -16.53
CA GLU A 96 0.50 -3.94 -17.36
C GLU A 96 -0.61 -3.27 -16.55
N MET A 97 -0.37 -3.03 -15.25
CA MET A 97 -1.34 -2.40 -14.39
C MET A 97 -1.76 -1.02 -14.90
N SER A 98 -3.07 -0.75 -14.91
CA SER A 98 -3.69 0.42 -15.55
C SER A 98 -4.53 1.26 -14.59
N GLU A 99 -4.84 2.51 -14.99
CA GLU A 99 -5.78 3.38 -14.26
C GLU A 99 -7.18 2.77 -14.15
N VAL A 100 -7.60 1.94 -15.08
CA VAL A 100 -8.92 1.28 -15.06
C VAL A 100 -8.99 0.32 -13.88
N GLN A 101 -7.97 -0.52 -13.69
CA GLN A 101 -7.90 -1.45 -12.55
C GLN A 101 -7.74 -0.71 -11.22
N LEU A 102 -6.95 0.38 -11.17
CA LEU A 102 -6.87 1.24 -9.99
C LEU A 102 -8.23 1.83 -9.63
N LYS A 103 -8.97 2.37 -10.61
CA LYS A 103 -10.31 2.92 -10.41
C LYS A 103 -11.29 1.86 -9.88
N GLU A 104 -11.26 0.66 -10.43
CA GLU A 104 -12.09 -0.45 -10.00
C GLU A 104 -11.79 -0.83 -8.55
N ALA A 105 -10.51 -0.97 -8.19
CA ALA A 105 -10.09 -1.23 -6.82
C ALA A 105 -10.54 -0.13 -5.85
N LEU A 106 -10.33 1.13 -6.21
CA LEU A 106 -10.77 2.28 -5.40
C LEU A 106 -12.29 2.28 -5.22
N LYS A 107 -13.06 1.96 -6.26
CA LYS A 107 -14.52 1.86 -6.19
C LYS A 107 -14.96 0.79 -5.19
N ILE A 108 -14.29 -0.37 -5.16
CA ILE A 108 -14.56 -1.42 -4.18
C ILE A 108 -14.24 -0.91 -2.77
N ILE A 109 -13.05 -0.32 -2.57
CA ILE A 109 -12.61 0.19 -1.26
C ILE A 109 -13.57 1.27 -0.72
N ILE A 110 -14.01 2.20 -1.57
CA ILE A 110 -14.92 3.29 -1.18
C ILE A 110 -16.31 2.77 -0.80
N ASN A 111 -16.81 1.77 -1.51
CA ASN A 111 -18.17 1.23 -1.33
C ASN A 111 -18.24 0.03 -0.36
N ARG A 112 -17.13 -0.33 0.28
CA ARG A 112 -17.09 -1.43 1.26
C ARG A 112 -18.14 -1.27 2.35
N LYS A 113 -18.61 -2.39 2.89
CA LYS A 113 -19.62 -2.40 3.98
C LYS A 113 -19.00 -2.81 5.32
N SER A 114 -17.79 -3.38 5.29
CA SER A 114 -16.98 -3.75 6.44
C SER A 114 -15.52 -3.38 6.19
N PRO A 115 -14.64 -3.44 7.19
CA PRO A 115 -13.21 -3.29 6.96
C PRO A 115 -12.72 -4.25 5.87
N ILE A 116 -11.81 -3.77 5.01
CA ILE A 116 -11.34 -4.49 3.82
C ILE A 116 -9.84 -4.72 3.85
N LEU A 117 -9.42 -5.94 3.50
CA LEU A 117 -8.03 -6.31 3.24
C LEU A 117 -7.75 -6.26 1.74
N ILE A 118 -6.68 -5.60 1.34
CA ILE A 118 -6.19 -5.60 -0.04
C ILE A 118 -4.89 -6.40 -0.09
N HIS A 119 -4.82 -7.40 -0.95
CA HIS A 119 -3.62 -8.21 -1.10
C HIS A 119 -3.32 -8.58 -2.55
N CYS A 120 -2.10 -9.08 -2.77
CA CYS A 120 -1.68 -9.77 -3.99
C CYS A 120 -0.83 -10.97 -3.58
N TRP A 121 0.25 -11.32 -4.30
CA TRP A 121 1.13 -12.41 -3.86
C TRP A 121 1.95 -12.01 -2.62
N HIS A 122 2.84 -10.98 -2.76
CA HIS A 122 3.72 -10.52 -1.69
C HIS A 122 3.15 -9.33 -0.90
N GLY A 123 2.00 -8.77 -1.30
CA GLY A 123 1.50 -7.53 -0.74
C GLY A 123 2.31 -6.29 -1.11
N SER A 124 3.25 -6.40 -2.04
CA SER A 124 4.25 -5.38 -2.37
C SER A 124 3.80 -4.48 -3.52
N ASP A 125 3.77 -5.01 -4.75
CA ASP A 125 3.66 -4.21 -5.98
C ASP A 125 2.22 -3.80 -6.32
N ARG A 126 1.34 -4.77 -6.68
CA ARG A 126 -0.08 -4.51 -7.01
C ARG A 126 -0.83 -3.90 -5.84
N THR A 127 -0.66 -4.48 -4.66
CA THR A 127 -1.22 -3.95 -3.41
C THR A 127 -0.68 -2.55 -3.14
N GLY A 128 0.64 -2.35 -3.30
CA GLY A 128 1.27 -1.05 -3.14
C GLY A 128 0.73 0.02 -4.08
N ALA A 129 0.50 -0.32 -5.36
CA ALA A 129 -0.09 0.58 -6.34
C ALA A 129 -1.51 1.01 -5.96
N VAL A 130 -2.36 0.05 -5.53
CA VAL A 130 -3.73 0.35 -5.08
C VAL A 130 -3.71 1.22 -3.83
N ILE A 131 -2.87 0.91 -2.83
CA ILE A 131 -2.77 1.70 -1.60
C ILE A 131 -2.24 3.11 -1.87
N ALA A 132 -1.18 3.27 -2.68
CA ALA A 132 -0.67 4.59 -3.04
C ALA A 132 -1.73 5.43 -3.78
N SER A 133 -2.50 4.81 -4.69
CA SER A 133 -3.62 5.47 -5.36
C SER A 133 -4.74 5.84 -4.38
N TYR A 134 -5.06 4.99 -3.41
CA TYR A 134 -6.01 5.27 -2.34
C TYR A 134 -5.58 6.49 -1.51
N ARG A 135 -4.30 6.56 -1.11
CA ARG A 135 -3.72 7.71 -0.42
C ARG A 135 -3.92 9.01 -1.19
N VAL A 136 -3.62 9.00 -2.51
CA VAL A 136 -3.71 10.19 -3.36
C VAL A 136 -5.17 10.58 -3.63
N ILE A 137 -5.99 9.62 -4.03
CA ILE A 137 -7.34 9.90 -4.55
C ILE A 137 -8.35 10.09 -3.42
N VAL A 138 -8.28 9.26 -2.38
CA VAL A 138 -9.28 9.24 -1.30
C VAL A 138 -8.83 10.08 -0.11
N GLU A 139 -7.59 9.90 0.33
CA GLU A 139 -7.07 10.61 1.51
C GLU A 139 -6.43 11.96 1.20
N GLY A 140 -6.26 12.32 -0.09
CA GLY A 140 -5.75 13.62 -0.51
C GLY A 140 -4.26 13.83 -0.28
N TRP A 141 -3.48 12.75 -0.19
CA TRP A 141 -2.02 12.86 -0.12
C TRP A 141 -1.44 13.39 -1.42
N SER A 142 -0.26 14.03 -1.35
CA SER A 142 0.50 14.28 -2.56
C SER A 142 1.00 12.95 -3.15
N LYS A 143 1.24 12.92 -4.46
CA LYS A 143 1.77 11.75 -5.15
C LYS A 143 3.15 11.36 -4.61
N GLU A 144 4.00 12.35 -4.35
CA GLU A 144 5.34 12.18 -3.80
C GLU A 144 5.30 11.47 -2.45
N LYS A 145 4.38 11.88 -1.55
CA LYS A 145 4.21 11.26 -0.24
C LYS A 145 3.73 9.82 -0.34
N ALA A 146 2.77 9.55 -1.22
CA ALA A 146 2.26 8.19 -1.44
C ALA A 146 3.31 7.26 -2.07
N ILE A 147 4.13 7.80 -2.99
CA ILE A 147 5.25 7.07 -3.59
C ILE A 147 6.36 6.84 -2.55
N ASP A 148 6.64 7.80 -1.65
CA ASP A 148 7.59 7.61 -0.56
C ASP A 148 7.15 6.46 0.38
N GLU A 149 5.86 6.40 0.76
CA GLU A 149 5.31 5.27 1.52
C GLU A 149 5.46 3.95 0.76
N LEU A 150 5.13 3.91 -0.54
CA LEU A 150 5.27 2.72 -1.38
C LEU A 150 6.70 2.20 -1.41
N GLN A 151 7.68 3.09 -1.61
CA GLN A 151 9.09 2.73 -1.81
C GLN A 151 9.82 2.46 -0.50
N ASN A 152 9.53 3.21 0.55
CA ASN A 152 10.29 3.25 1.80
C ASN A 152 9.50 2.72 3.01
N GLY A 153 8.24 2.32 2.82
CA GLY A 153 7.37 1.77 3.85
C GLY A 153 7.68 0.32 4.24
N ASN A 154 8.78 -0.24 3.74
CA ASN A 154 9.23 -1.61 4.01
C ASN A 154 8.21 -2.70 3.62
N PHE A 155 7.51 -2.48 2.51
CA PHE A 155 6.52 -3.43 1.97
C PHE A 155 7.10 -4.36 0.89
N GLY A 156 8.39 -4.22 0.55
CA GLY A 156 9.08 -5.05 -0.45
C GLY A 156 8.80 -4.66 -1.90
N TYR A 157 8.48 -3.40 -2.19
CA TYR A 157 8.25 -2.94 -3.56
C TYR A 157 9.48 -3.17 -4.46
N HIS A 158 9.26 -3.81 -5.62
CA HIS A 158 10.29 -4.18 -6.57
C HIS A 158 10.50 -3.08 -7.63
N ALA A 159 11.03 -1.94 -7.23
CA ALA A 159 11.18 -0.75 -8.08
C ALA A 159 11.93 -0.99 -9.41
N ALA A 160 12.94 -1.86 -9.41
CA ALA A 160 13.71 -2.20 -10.60
C ALA A 160 12.95 -3.09 -11.59
N ILE A 161 11.98 -3.89 -11.09
CA ILE A 161 11.18 -4.83 -11.90
C ILE A 161 9.91 -4.16 -12.40
N TYR A 162 9.26 -3.36 -11.56
CA TYR A 162 7.97 -2.73 -11.84
C TYR A 162 8.00 -1.20 -11.75
N PRO A 163 8.91 -0.50 -12.50
CA PRO A 163 8.97 0.96 -12.49
C PRO A 163 7.71 1.61 -13.10
N ASN A 164 6.88 0.83 -13.81
CA ASN A 164 5.59 1.25 -14.35
C ASN A 164 4.62 1.70 -13.24
N ILE A 165 4.68 1.13 -12.04
CA ILE A 165 3.77 1.47 -10.93
C ILE A 165 3.98 2.93 -10.48
N VAL A 166 5.22 3.36 -10.26
CA VAL A 166 5.50 4.76 -9.90
C VAL A 166 5.03 5.71 -11.00
N LYS A 167 5.34 5.39 -12.27
CA LYS A 167 4.89 6.19 -13.42
C LYS A 167 3.36 6.27 -13.51
N LEU A 168 2.67 5.17 -13.20
CA LEU A 168 1.21 5.13 -13.19
C LEU A 168 0.65 6.09 -12.12
N ILE A 169 1.21 6.09 -10.90
CA ILE A 169 0.79 6.98 -9.82
C ILE A 169 1.10 8.45 -10.16
N GLU A 170 2.30 8.73 -10.69
CA GLU A 170 2.69 10.07 -11.15
C GLU A 170 1.76 10.59 -12.26
N GLY A 171 1.34 9.72 -13.17
CA GLY A 171 0.45 10.04 -14.30
C GLY A 171 -1.02 10.26 -13.92
N LEU A 172 -1.49 9.88 -12.73
CA LEU A 172 -2.90 9.97 -12.35
C LEU A 172 -3.43 11.40 -12.47
N ASP A 173 -4.52 11.58 -13.20
CA ASP A 173 -5.33 12.79 -13.12
C ASP A 173 -6.25 12.70 -11.90
N VAL A 174 -5.77 13.27 -10.79
CA VAL A 174 -6.44 13.21 -9.49
C VAL A 174 -7.86 13.76 -9.57
N LYS A 175 -8.06 14.90 -10.22
CA LYS A 175 -9.37 15.54 -10.34
C LYS A 175 -10.34 14.66 -11.10
N LYS A 176 -9.94 14.21 -12.29
CA LYS A 176 -10.75 13.32 -13.14
C LYS A 176 -11.08 12.00 -12.44
N MET A 177 -10.11 11.41 -11.74
CA MET A 177 -10.33 10.18 -10.99
C MET A 177 -11.34 10.39 -9.86
N ARG A 178 -11.20 11.44 -9.04
CA ARG A 178 -12.14 11.78 -7.96
C ARG A 178 -13.55 12.02 -8.50
N GLU A 179 -13.69 12.82 -9.57
CA GLU A 179 -14.98 13.05 -10.23
C GLU A 179 -15.62 11.72 -10.69
N SER A 180 -14.81 10.84 -11.31
CA SER A 180 -15.29 9.54 -11.80
C SER A 180 -15.69 8.55 -10.72
N LEU A 181 -15.27 8.77 -9.47
CA LEU A 181 -15.60 8.00 -8.28
C LEU A 181 -16.69 8.65 -7.42
N GLY A 182 -17.21 9.82 -7.84
CA GLY A 182 -18.20 10.58 -7.07
C GLY A 182 -17.62 11.27 -5.82
N LEU A 183 -16.29 11.43 -5.74
CA LEU A 183 -15.60 12.15 -4.67
C LEU A 183 -15.45 13.63 -5.03
N VAL A 184 -16.56 14.34 -5.18
CA VAL A 184 -16.55 15.77 -5.53
C VAL A 184 -16.33 16.58 -4.25
N ASP A 185 -15.48 17.61 -4.31
CA ASP A 185 -15.33 18.55 -3.20
C ASP A 185 -16.55 19.50 -3.19
N ASP A 186 -17.49 19.30 -2.28
CA ASP A 186 -18.69 20.14 -2.08
C ASP A 186 -18.35 21.58 -1.66
N ASN A 187 -17.08 21.98 -1.64
CA ASN A 187 -16.59 23.25 -1.11
C ASN A 187 -16.51 24.41 -2.12
N LYS A 188 -17.14 24.32 -3.31
CA LYS A 188 -17.11 25.44 -4.30
C LYS A 188 -18.42 26.19 -4.51
N GLU A 189 -19.49 25.90 -3.77
CA GLU A 189 -20.78 26.64 -3.95
C GLU A 189 -21.13 27.65 -2.83
N GLN A 190 -20.25 27.93 -1.89
CA GLN A 190 -20.51 28.99 -0.88
C GLN A 190 -19.66 30.25 -1.10
N GLY A 191 -19.58 30.69 -2.33
CA GLY A 191 -18.85 31.89 -2.72
C GLY A 191 -19.53 32.65 -3.86
N ARG A 192 -20.81 33.02 -3.70
CA ARG A 192 -21.47 34.06 -4.49
C ARG A 192 -22.40 34.89 -3.63
#